data_f2d78087531acfd2d1b6a12192d0e7d1
#
_entry.id   f2d78087531acfd2d1b6a12192d0e7d1
#
_cell.length_a   1.000
_cell.length_b   1.000
_cell.length_c   1.000
_cell.angle_alpha   90.00
_cell.angle_beta   90.00
_cell.angle_gamma   90.00
#
_symmetry.space_group_name_H-M   'P 1'
#
loop_
_entity.id
_entity.type
_entity.pdbx_description
1 polymer ?
#
loop_
_entity_poly.entity_id
_entity_poly.type
_entity_poly.pdbx_seq_one_letter_code
_entity_poly.pdbx_strand_id
1 'polypeptide(L)'
;GDTRYGAAMQAIRAFYFPDAAGGERTRPVAAELPVYVMFVTDGGTSDQATTEKQLRWASNEPIFWQFMGIGKGRKSKSKFLAAFADSDFPFLEKLDELQGRLVDNANYFSVSSPDEHSDAELYDLLMTEYPGWLKLARGSGLLR
;
A
#
# COMPACT_ATOMS: atom_id res chain seq x y z
N GLY A 1 9.13 18.61 5.86
CA GLY A 1 9.81 18.08 4.70
C GLY A 1 8.89 17.34 3.77
N ASP A 2 9.28 17.20 2.55
CA ASP A 2 8.50 16.45 1.55
C ASP A 2 8.49 14.98 1.87
N THR A 3 7.28 14.40 1.91
CA THR A 3 7.12 12.95 1.95
C THR A 3 7.12 12.44 0.51
N ARG A 4 7.98 11.50 0.21
CA ARG A 4 8.09 10.89 -1.12
C ARG A 4 7.88 9.39 -1.02
N TYR A 5 6.64 8.97 -1.21
CA TYR A 5 6.29 7.55 -1.13
C TYR A 5 6.99 6.74 -2.23
N GLY A 6 6.99 7.26 -3.46
CA GLY A 6 7.60 6.55 -4.58
C GLY A 6 9.08 6.32 -4.41
N ALA A 7 9.80 7.31 -3.90
CA ALA A 7 11.23 7.17 -3.64
C ALA A 7 11.51 6.13 -2.55
N ALA A 8 10.70 6.12 -1.49
CA ALA A 8 10.81 5.13 -0.43
C ALA A 8 10.51 3.72 -0.94
N MET A 9 9.47 3.58 -1.75
CA MET A 9 9.11 2.29 -2.35
C MET A 9 10.21 1.78 -3.26
N GLN A 10 10.81 2.67 -4.06
CA GLN A 10 11.93 2.30 -4.92
C GLN A 10 13.10 1.75 -4.12
N ALA A 11 13.44 2.41 -3.02
CA ALA A 11 14.55 1.99 -2.16
C ALA A 11 14.27 0.61 -1.53
N ILE A 12 13.05 0.38 -1.08
CA ILE A 12 12.65 -0.91 -0.50
C ILE A 12 12.70 -2.01 -1.55
N ARG A 13 12.19 -1.76 -2.73
CA ARG A 13 12.21 -2.72 -3.84
C ARG A 13 13.65 -3.04 -4.26
N ALA A 14 14.50 -2.03 -4.34
CA ALA A 14 15.92 -2.23 -4.68
C ALA A 14 16.64 -3.08 -3.64
N PHE A 15 16.26 -2.94 -2.38
CA PHE A 15 16.85 -3.71 -1.29
C PHE A 15 16.47 -5.21 -1.37
N TYR A 16 15.18 -5.50 -1.54
CA TYR A 16 14.69 -6.89 -1.53
C TYR A 16 14.80 -7.57 -2.90
N PHE A 17 14.75 -6.80 -3.99
CA PHE A 17 14.80 -7.31 -5.36
C PHE A 17 15.78 -6.49 -6.19
N PRO A 18 17.08 -6.63 -5.90
CA PRO A 18 18.10 -5.74 -6.49
C PRO A 18 18.28 -5.88 -7.99
N ASP A 19 17.81 -6.96 -8.61
CA ASP A 19 17.92 -7.17 -10.05
C ASP A 19 17.24 -6.07 -10.87
N ALA A 20 16.10 -5.56 -10.42
CA ALA A 20 15.42 -4.46 -11.08
C ALA A 20 15.83 -3.09 -10.52
N ALA A 21 16.55 -3.06 -9.40
CA ALA A 21 17.01 -1.83 -8.74
C ALA A 21 15.89 -0.81 -8.50
N GLY A 22 14.67 -1.29 -8.22
CA GLY A 22 13.51 -0.42 -8.03
C GLY A 22 12.96 0.17 -9.31
N GLY A 23 13.40 -0.29 -10.47
CA GLY A 23 12.91 0.17 -11.76
C GLY A 23 11.74 -0.66 -12.29
N GLU A 24 11.52 -0.55 -13.60
CA GLU A 24 10.42 -1.22 -14.26
C GLU A 24 10.48 -2.73 -14.12
N ARG A 25 9.34 -3.32 -13.75
CA ARG A 25 9.18 -4.77 -13.71
C ARG A 25 7.79 -5.12 -14.22
N THR A 26 7.76 -5.90 -15.30
CA THR A 26 6.53 -6.26 -15.99
C THR A 26 6.22 -7.75 -15.95
N ARG A 27 7.11 -8.56 -15.37
CA ARG A 27 6.92 -10.01 -15.23
C ARG A 27 7.06 -10.42 -13.78
N PRO A 28 6.26 -11.38 -13.31
CA PRO A 28 6.34 -11.83 -11.93
C PRO A 28 7.72 -12.40 -11.59
N VAL A 29 8.18 -12.08 -10.39
CA VAL A 29 9.36 -12.70 -9.80
C VAL A 29 8.91 -13.43 -8.54
N ALA A 30 9.41 -14.66 -8.37
CA ALA A 30 9.00 -15.51 -7.27
C ALA A 30 10.02 -15.48 -6.13
N ALA A 31 9.53 -15.55 -4.91
CA ALA A 31 10.34 -15.75 -3.71
C ALA A 31 9.67 -16.75 -2.79
N GLU A 32 10.41 -17.29 -1.85
CA GLU A 32 9.85 -18.23 -0.87
C GLU A 32 9.07 -17.52 0.23
N LEU A 33 9.50 -16.31 0.58
CA LEU A 33 8.88 -15.51 1.64
C LEU A 33 8.33 -14.20 1.09
N PRO A 34 7.14 -13.81 1.52
CA PRO A 34 6.60 -12.51 1.16
C PRO A 34 7.26 -11.39 1.96
N VAL A 35 7.23 -10.18 1.40
CA VAL A 35 7.63 -8.97 2.11
C VAL A 35 6.36 -8.19 2.44
N TYR A 36 6.17 -7.88 3.70
CA TYR A 36 5.06 -7.03 4.16
C TYR A 36 5.65 -5.68 4.58
N VAL A 37 5.25 -4.63 3.89
CA VAL A 37 5.71 -3.27 4.19
C VAL A 37 4.58 -2.48 4.84
N MET A 38 4.80 -2.02 6.05
CA MET A 38 3.90 -1.10 6.71
C MET A 38 4.38 0.32 6.47
N PHE A 39 3.58 1.10 5.76
CA PHE A 39 3.92 2.46 5.37
C PHE A 39 3.04 3.43 6.13
N VAL A 40 3.61 4.12 7.11
CA VAL A 40 2.87 5.02 7.99
C VAL A 40 3.11 6.46 7.56
N THR A 41 2.05 7.23 7.42
CA THR A 41 2.15 8.61 6.98
C THR A 41 1.09 9.49 7.65
N ASP A 42 1.40 10.76 7.85
CA ASP A 42 0.47 11.76 8.38
C ASP A 42 0.05 12.78 7.32
N GLY A 43 0.42 12.58 6.07
CA GLY A 43 0.09 13.51 4.99
C GLY A 43 0.18 12.90 3.62
N GLY A 44 0.10 13.74 2.61
CA GLY A 44 0.22 13.34 1.22
C GLY A 44 1.66 13.16 0.78
N THR A 45 1.84 12.88 -0.50
CA THR A 45 3.16 12.74 -1.10
C THR A 45 3.32 13.74 -2.24
N SER A 46 4.55 14.19 -2.46
CA SER A 46 4.89 15.10 -3.57
C SER A 46 5.19 14.33 -4.87
N ASP A 47 5.40 13.00 -4.82
CA ASP A 47 5.75 12.19 -5.98
C ASP A 47 4.66 11.18 -6.35
N GLN A 48 3.42 11.65 -6.52
CA GLN A 48 2.26 10.79 -6.79
C GLN A 48 2.44 9.92 -8.03
N ALA A 49 2.90 10.48 -9.13
CA ALA A 49 3.10 9.73 -10.37
C ALA A 49 4.14 8.62 -10.19
N THR A 50 5.24 8.91 -9.50
CA THR A 50 6.27 7.92 -9.19
C THR A 50 5.72 6.82 -8.29
N THR A 51 4.91 7.18 -7.30
CA THR A 51 4.28 6.22 -6.40
C THR A 51 3.39 5.25 -7.16
N GLU A 52 2.58 5.74 -8.08
CA GLU A 52 1.71 4.89 -8.91
C GLU A 52 2.53 3.91 -9.75
N LYS A 53 3.60 4.38 -10.38
CA LYS A 53 4.50 3.51 -11.16
C LYS A 53 5.13 2.43 -10.28
N GLN A 54 5.64 2.84 -9.12
CA GLN A 54 6.26 1.90 -8.19
C GLN A 54 5.27 0.83 -7.75
N LEU A 55 4.03 1.21 -7.45
CA LEU A 55 3.01 0.26 -7.03
C LEU A 55 2.65 -0.73 -8.15
N ARG A 56 2.55 -0.24 -9.39
CA ARG A 56 2.29 -1.12 -10.55
C ARG A 56 3.43 -2.11 -10.78
N TRP A 57 4.68 -1.63 -10.77
CA TRP A 57 5.85 -2.50 -10.95
C TRP A 57 6.01 -3.48 -9.80
N ALA A 58 5.77 -3.01 -8.56
CA ALA A 58 5.86 -3.84 -7.37
C ALA A 58 4.79 -4.94 -7.32
N SER A 59 3.70 -4.80 -8.08
CA SER A 59 2.69 -5.86 -8.14
C SER A 59 3.22 -7.15 -8.77
N ASN A 60 4.36 -7.08 -9.46
CA ASN A 60 5.06 -8.23 -10.02
C ASN A 60 6.11 -8.80 -9.05
N GLU A 61 6.17 -8.30 -7.84
CA GLU A 61 7.09 -8.74 -6.79
C GLU A 61 6.30 -9.22 -5.57
N PRO A 62 6.82 -10.16 -4.78
CA PRO A 62 6.09 -10.65 -3.61
C PRO A 62 6.17 -9.67 -2.44
N ILE A 63 5.67 -8.46 -2.66
CA ILE A 63 5.59 -7.39 -1.66
C ILE A 63 4.13 -6.95 -1.51
N PHE A 64 3.66 -6.87 -0.27
CA PHE A 64 2.38 -6.28 0.06
C PHE A 64 2.60 -4.96 0.78
N TRP A 65 1.91 -3.91 0.33
CA TRP A 65 2.05 -2.54 0.84
C TRP A 65 0.84 -2.19 1.68
N GLN A 66 1.04 -2.08 2.98
CA GLN A 66 -0.01 -1.65 3.90
C GLN A 66 0.20 -0.18 4.24
N PHE A 67 -0.64 0.68 3.69
CA PHE A 67 -0.60 2.11 3.99
C PHE A 67 -1.49 2.41 5.19
N MET A 68 -0.96 3.09 6.18
CA MET A 68 -1.70 3.57 7.33
C MET A 68 -1.54 5.09 7.44
N GLY A 69 -2.66 5.80 7.24
CA GLY A 69 -2.68 7.24 7.43
C GLY A 69 -3.04 7.58 8.87
N ILE A 70 -2.31 8.51 9.45
CA ILE A 70 -2.64 9.05 10.78
C ILE A 70 -3.24 10.42 10.58
N GLY A 71 -4.54 10.55 10.82
CA GLY A 71 -5.31 11.76 10.58
C GLY A 71 -6.73 11.44 10.18
N LYS A 72 -7.41 12.41 9.57
CA LYS A 72 -8.79 12.24 9.16
C LYS A 72 -8.88 11.54 7.82
N GLY A 73 -9.20 10.25 7.84
CA GLY A 73 -9.60 9.53 6.65
C GLY A 73 -11.04 9.84 6.27
N ARG A 74 -11.50 9.30 5.13
CA ARG A 74 -12.88 9.46 4.70
C ARG A 74 -13.78 8.50 5.50
N LYS A 75 -13.99 8.82 6.79
CA LYS A 75 -14.88 8.08 7.67
C LYS A 75 -16.08 8.96 7.98
N SER A 76 -17.14 8.80 7.22
CA SER A 76 -18.41 9.40 7.56
C SER A 76 -19.45 8.31 7.71
N LYS A 77 -20.33 8.46 8.72
CA LYS A 77 -21.45 7.55 8.91
C LYS A 77 -22.51 7.72 7.83
N SER A 78 -22.44 8.81 7.07
CA SER A 78 -23.36 9.12 6.00
C SER A 78 -22.58 9.22 4.69
N LYS A 79 -23.04 8.51 3.63
CA LYS A 79 -22.47 8.63 2.29
C LYS A 79 -22.59 10.06 1.76
N PHE A 80 -23.63 10.77 2.15
CA PHE A 80 -23.81 12.15 1.74
C PHE A 80 -22.75 13.06 2.35
N LEU A 81 -22.50 12.93 3.66
CA LEU A 81 -21.47 13.70 4.34
C LEU A 81 -20.08 13.30 3.88
N ALA A 82 -19.86 12.03 3.58
CA ALA A 82 -18.56 11.55 3.07
C ALA A 82 -18.21 12.19 1.73
N ALA A 83 -19.23 12.50 0.89
CA ALA A 83 -18.98 13.16 -0.40
C ALA A 83 -18.49 14.60 -0.24
N PHE A 84 -18.74 15.23 0.89
CA PHE A 84 -18.30 16.59 1.19
C PHE A 84 -17.17 16.66 2.23
N ALA A 85 -16.81 15.51 2.82
CA ALA A 85 -15.74 15.48 3.81
C ALA A 85 -14.39 15.49 3.10
N ASP A 86 -13.51 16.38 3.49
CA ASP A 86 -12.14 16.38 3.01
C ASP A 86 -11.40 15.25 3.72
N SER A 87 -10.77 14.38 2.93
CA SER A 87 -9.87 13.37 3.45
C SER A 87 -8.45 13.91 3.44
N ASP A 88 -7.69 13.63 4.50
CA ASP A 88 -6.26 13.93 4.53
C ASP A 88 -5.47 13.03 3.57
N PHE A 89 -6.11 11.95 3.07
CA PHE A 89 -5.43 10.92 2.30
C PHE A 89 -6.14 10.54 1.00
N PRO A 90 -6.56 11.52 0.17
CA PRO A 90 -7.28 11.18 -1.06
C PRO A 90 -6.42 10.37 -2.03
N PHE A 91 -5.11 10.61 -2.04
CA PHE A 91 -4.19 9.86 -2.90
C PHE A 91 -4.05 8.42 -2.45
N LEU A 92 -3.97 8.15 -1.15
CA LEU A 92 -3.90 6.78 -0.63
C LEU A 92 -5.17 5.99 -0.93
N GLU A 93 -6.32 6.66 -0.86
CA GLU A 93 -7.59 6.06 -1.24
C GLU A 93 -7.60 5.68 -2.72
N LYS A 94 -7.01 6.53 -3.56
CA LYS A 94 -6.87 6.27 -4.99
C LYS A 94 -5.92 5.09 -5.26
N LEU A 95 -4.84 4.98 -4.51
CA LEU A 95 -3.89 3.87 -4.67
C LEU A 95 -4.51 2.52 -4.39
N ASP A 96 -5.45 2.45 -3.44
CA ASP A 96 -6.13 1.21 -3.09
C ASP A 96 -6.90 0.63 -4.29
N GLU A 97 -7.35 1.48 -5.20
CA GLU A 97 -8.13 1.10 -6.39
C GLU A 97 -7.34 1.22 -7.69
N LEU A 98 -6.01 1.35 -7.62
CA LEU A 98 -5.18 1.61 -8.79
C LEU A 98 -5.27 0.48 -9.83
N GLN A 99 -5.53 0.86 -11.07
CA GLN A 99 -5.57 -0.08 -12.19
C GLN A 99 -4.17 -0.36 -12.76
N GLY A 100 -4.03 -1.45 -13.51
CA GLY A 100 -2.77 -1.78 -14.18
C GLY A 100 -1.79 -2.58 -13.34
N ARG A 101 -2.26 -3.20 -12.27
CA ARG A 101 -1.46 -4.08 -11.42
C ARG A 101 -1.72 -5.55 -11.75
N LEU A 102 -0.70 -6.38 -11.58
CA LEU A 102 -0.84 -7.83 -11.73
C LEU A 102 -1.83 -8.39 -10.71
N VAL A 103 -1.70 -7.96 -9.45
CA VAL A 103 -2.56 -8.31 -8.34
C VAL A 103 -2.79 -7.07 -7.49
N ASP A 104 -3.83 -7.08 -6.67
CA ASP A 104 -4.06 -6.02 -5.68
C ASP A 104 -3.06 -6.21 -4.53
N ASN A 105 -1.99 -5.43 -4.57
CA ASN A 105 -0.83 -5.55 -3.68
C ASN A 105 -0.78 -4.49 -2.58
N ALA A 106 -1.88 -3.78 -2.34
CA ALA A 106 -1.91 -2.69 -1.38
C ALA A 106 -3.26 -2.59 -0.68
N ASN A 107 -3.22 -2.15 0.55
CA ASN A 107 -4.41 -1.76 1.30
C ASN A 107 -4.15 -0.44 1.99
N TYR A 108 -5.19 0.33 2.21
CA TYR A 108 -5.12 1.60 2.93
C TYR A 108 -6.20 1.65 4.01
N PHE A 109 -5.80 2.09 5.18
CA PHE A 109 -6.74 2.53 6.21
C PHE A 109 -6.16 3.75 6.94
N SER A 110 -7.02 4.49 7.61
CA SER A 110 -6.59 5.64 8.41
C SER A 110 -7.08 5.50 9.84
N VAL A 111 -6.29 6.06 10.75
CA VAL A 111 -6.64 6.16 12.17
C VAL A 111 -6.41 7.60 12.61
N SER A 112 -7.29 8.12 13.47
CA SER A 112 -7.11 9.49 13.99
C SER A 112 -5.93 9.53 14.94
N SER A 113 -5.77 8.50 15.76
CA SER A 113 -4.63 8.31 16.63
C SER A 113 -4.46 6.81 16.87
N PRO A 114 -3.22 6.27 16.76
CA PRO A 114 -2.99 4.85 17.08
C PRO A 114 -3.41 4.47 18.49
N ASP A 115 -3.38 5.42 19.43
CA ASP A 115 -3.74 5.18 20.82
C ASP A 115 -5.25 4.92 21.03
N GLU A 116 -6.07 5.25 20.03
CA GLU A 116 -7.51 5.02 20.09
C GLU A 116 -7.89 3.56 19.83
N HIS A 117 -6.94 2.75 19.41
CA HIS A 117 -7.18 1.35 19.05
C HIS A 117 -6.40 0.42 19.95
N SER A 118 -6.99 -0.71 20.29
CA SER A 118 -6.27 -1.79 20.94
C SER A 118 -5.31 -2.46 19.96
N ASP A 119 -4.33 -3.21 20.49
CA ASP A 119 -3.41 -3.98 19.64
C ASP A 119 -4.16 -4.97 18.76
N ALA A 120 -5.23 -5.59 19.29
CA ALA A 120 -6.05 -6.53 18.53
C ALA A 120 -6.77 -5.84 17.37
N GLU A 121 -7.31 -4.63 17.59
CA GLU A 121 -7.98 -3.86 16.55
C GLU A 121 -7.00 -3.45 15.45
N LEU A 122 -5.80 -2.99 15.81
CA LEU A 122 -4.77 -2.63 14.85
C LEU A 122 -4.33 -3.85 14.05
N TYR A 123 -4.15 -4.99 14.70
CA TYR A 123 -3.79 -6.24 14.03
C TYR A 123 -4.84 -6.63 12.99
N ASP A 124 -6.12 -6.54 13.35
CA ASP A 124 -7.22 -6.86 12.43
C ASP A 124 -7.19 -5.95 11.20
N LEU A 125 -6.93 -4.64 11.40
CA LEU A 125 -6.82 -3.69 10.29
C LEU A 125 -5.64 -4.03 9.39
N LEU A 126 -4.49 -4.38 9.97
CA LEU A 126 -3.29 -4.74 9.23
C LEU A 126 -3.46 -6.03 8.42
N MET A 127 -4.31 -6.94 8.91
CA MET A 127 -4.50 -8.27 8.31
C MET A 127 -5.79 -8.38 7.49
N THR A 128 -6.44 -7.26 7.17
CA THR A 128 -7.71 -7.29 6.44
C THR A 128 -7.54 -7.84 5.02
N GLU A 129 -6.56 -7.39 4.26
CA GLU A 129 -6.39 -7.78 2.86
C GLU A 129 -5.16 -8.66 2.60
N TYR A 130 -4.21 -8.66 3.51
CA TYR A 130 -2.97 -9.40 3.34
C TYR A 130 -3.17 -10.91 3.08
N PRO A 131 -4.03 -11.62 3.84
CA PRO A 131 -4.24 -13.05 3.58
C PRO A 131 -4.78 -13.33 2.18
N GLY A 132 -5.67 -12.48 1.68
CA GLY A 132 -6.19 -12.58 0.31
C GLY A 132 -5.09 -12.37 -0.73
N TRP A 133 -4.22 -11.40 -0.49
CA TRP A 133 -3.07 -11.17 -1.37
C TRP A 133 -2.12 -12.36 -1.38
N LEU A 134 -1.90 -13.01 -0.25
CA LEU A 134 -1.04 -14.22 -0.20
C LEU A 134 -1.55 -15.30 -1.16
N LYS A 135 -2.87 -15.50 -1.21
CA LYS A 135 -3.47 -16.46 -2.16
C LYS A 135 -3.25 -16.03 -3.60
N LEU A 136 -3.47 -14.75 -3.89
CA LEU A 136 -3.26 -14.22 -5.24
C LEU A 136 -1.78 -14.31 -5.65
N ALA A 137 -0.89 -14.04 -4.73
CA ALA A 137 0.55 -14.08 -4.98
C ALA A 137 1.01 -15.50 -5.33
N ARG A 138 0.48 -16.51 -4.64
CA ARG A 138 0.79 -17.91 -4.97
C ARG A 138 0.25 -18.28 -6.34
N GLY A 139 -0.98 -17.90 -6.66
CA GLY A 139 -1.60 -18.19 -7.95
C GLY A 139 -0.99 -17.43 -9.11
N SER A 140 -0.29 -16.33 -8.86
CA SER A 140 0.31 -15.47 -9.89
C SER A 140 1.82 -15.72 -10.08
N GLY A 141 2.40 -16.68 -9.36
CA GLY A 141 3.82 -16.99 -9.48
C GLY A 141 4.75 -16.09 -8.68
N LEU A 142 4.23 -15.32 -7.72
CA LEU A 142 5.02 -14.45 -6.85
C LEU A 142 5.56 -15.19 -5.63
N LEU A 143 4.90 -16.24 -5.20
CA LEU A 143 5.33 -17.07 -4.07
C LEU A 143 5.44 -18.52 -4.52
N ARG A 144 6.49 -19.17 -4.04
CA ARG A 144 6.74 -20.59 -4.30
C ARG A 144 6.03 -21.48 -3.30
#